data_c1407ce01a44f2ce63076aeceaaf3c1c
#
_entry.id   c1407ce01a44f2ce63076aeceaaf3c1c
#
_cell.length_a   1.000
_cell.length_b   1.000
_cell.length_c   1.000
_cell.angle_alpha   90.00
_cell.angle_beta   90.00
_cell.angle_gamma   90.00
#
_symmetry.space_group_name_H-M   'P 1'
#
loop_
_entity.id
_entity.type
_entity.pdbx_description
1 polymer ?
#
loop_
_entity_poly.entity_id
_entity_poly.type
_entity_poly.pdbx_seq_one_letter_code
_entity_poly.pdbx_strand_id
1 'polypeptide(L)'
;PYRRQRQMCIRDSYQPEDCIIITSSQQSLNEIVRGVLKYKLQYKVNKVADYRDANLKQYILEHDTIFIYDVPVQDRTKILEYCYQNMKNVYFNPDMHDVIEKSAKHFILDDVSVYCNYSKGLTLEQRFIKRAMDIVISVIALILTSPIMLVVSIMIKLDDHGSLIFKQNRATRDGKIFSVYKFRTMRENVENYSVVEDDERVTRVGKFLRKYRLDEIPQFFNVLKGDMSVVGPRPEMLANVFNYTSVLPEFEYRLRVKAGITGHAQIAGKYNTSPKDKLILDLTYIEEYSFWLDIKLLFQTLIVLFKKDSTEAFHREEELVFEEYQPPESVNPPVEETE
;
A
#
# COMPACT_ATOMS: atom_id res chain seq x y z
N PRO A 1 7.73 9.91 19.29
CA PRO A 1 8.26 10.15 17.95
C PRO A 1 7.50 11.27 17.20
N TYR A 2 6.14 11.29 17.26
CA TYR A 2 5.32 12.32 16.60
C TYR A 2 5.55 13.76 17.09
N ARG A 3 5.96 13.95 18.34
CA ARG A 3 6.28 15.28 18.88
C ARG A 3 7.57 15.87 18.29
N ARG A 4 8.57 15.01 17.96
CA ARG A 4 9.80 15.47 17.31
C ARG A 4 9.55 15.89 15.85
N GLN A 5 8.74 15.15 15.09
CA GLN A 5 8.36 15.55 13.74
C GLN A 5 7.58 16.89 13.72
N ARG A 6 6.68 17.15 14.69
CA ARG A 6 6.01 18.46 14.81
C ARG A 6 6.97 19.58 15.24
N GLN A 7 7.97 19.30 16.06
CA GLN A 7 8.97 20.31 16.45
C GLN A 7 9.98 20.59 15.32
N MET A 8 10.33 19.59 14.49
CA MET A 8 11.10 19.82 13.27
C MET A 8 10.33 20.70 12.27
N CYS A 9 9.03 20.44 12.05
CA CYS A 9 8.21 21.22 11.13
C CYS A 9 8.00 22.71 11.51
N ILE A 10 8.23 23.09 12.76
CA ILE A 10 8.01 24.47 13.21
C ILE A 10 9.28 25.32 13.21
N ARG A 11 10.46 24.70 13.27
CA ARG A 11 11.72 25.42 13.41
C ARG A 11 12.40 25.77 12.08
N ASP A 12 12.10 25.00 11.00
CA ASP A 12 12.77 25.15 9.69
C ASP A 12 11.85 25.63 8.56
N SER A 13 10.72 26.27 8.91
CA SER A 13 9.66 26.63 7.96
C SER A 13 10.00 27.77 6.97
N TYR A 14 11.26 28.20 6.86
CA TYR A 14 11.65 29.29 5.97
C TYR A 14 12.62 28.93 4.84
N GLN A 15 13.27 27.75 4.88
CA GLN A 15 14.09 27.28 3.76
C GLN A 15 13.88 25.77 3.57
N PRO A 16 13.42 25.33 2.38
CA PRO A 16 13.30 23.92 2.09
C PRO A 16 14.70 23.27 2.09
N GLU A 17 14.79 22.04 2.63
CA GLU A 17 16.03 21.26 2.64
C GLU A 17 16.45 20.91 1.22
N ASP A 18 17.72 21.18 0.88
CA ASP A 18 18.31 20.78 -0.38
C ASP A 18 18.48 19.25 -0.42
N CYS A 19 17.92 18.63 -1.43
CA CYS A 19 17.94 17.17 -1.51
C CYS A 19 18.37 16.64 -2.88
N ILE A 20 18.96 15.44 -2.85
CA ILE A 20 19.28 14.65 -4.04
C ILE A 20 18.38 13.42 -4.10
N ILE A 21 17.98 13.03 -5.31
CA ILE A 21 17.31 11.77 -5.58
C ILE A 21 18.27 10.81 -6.27
N ILE A 22 18.45 9.62 -5.69
CA ILE A 22 19.27 8.53 -6.23
C ILE A 22 18.31 7.42 -6.68
N THR A 23 18.40 7.01 -7.93
CA THR A 23 17.50 6.01 -8.52
C THR A 23 18.19 5.14 -9.56
N SER A 24 17.50 4.10 -10.04
CA SER A 24 18.01 3.16 -11.05
C SER A 24 17.45 3.42 -12.46
N SER A 25 16.31 4.15 -12.57
CA SER A 25 15.64 4.35 -13.85
C SER A 25 14.83 5.64 -13.91
N GLN A 26 14.51 6.09 -15.12
CA GLN A 26 13.66 7.26 -15.36
C GLN A 26 12.22 7.03 -14.84
N GLN A 27 11.70 5.80 -14.94
CA GLN A 27 10.38 5.47 -14.43
C GLN A 27 10.32 5.64 -12.91
N SER A 28 11.29 5.08 -12.20
CA SER A 28 11.41 5.19 -10.75
C SER A 28 11.61 6.64 -10.31
N LEU A 29 12.35 7.44 -11.09
CA LEU A 29 12.49 8.87 -10.87
C LEU A 29 11.14 9.58 -10.92
N ASN A 30 10.33 9.35 -11.95
CA ASN A 30 9.03 9.99 -12.10
C ASN A 30 8.08 9.65 -10.93
N GLU A 31 8.17 8.44 -10.41
CA GLU A 31 7.36 8.00 -9.25
C GLU A 31 7.74 8.74 -7.97
N ILE A 32 9.04 8.77 -7.62
CA ILE A 32 9.50 9.41 -6.38
C ILE A 32 9.39 10.92 -6.42
N VAL A 33 9.71 11.56 -7.54
CA VAL A 33 9.63 13.01 -7.70
C VAL A 33 8.21 13.51 -7.46
N ARG A 34 7.19 12.84 -7.98
CA ARG A 34 5.78 13.18 -7.69
C ARG A 34 5.47 13.13 -6.21
N GLY A 35 6.08 12.18 -5.48
CA GLY A 35 5.97 12.08 -4.04
C GLY A 35 6.62 13.27 -3.32
N VAL A 36 7.87 13.58 -3.67
CA VAL A 36 8.66 14.62 -3.03
C VAL A 36 8.10 16.02 -3.32
N LEU A 37 7.65 16.28 -4.56
CA LEU A 37 7.08 17.59 -4.95
C LEU A 37 5.79 17.95 -4.20
N LYS A 38 5.06 16.99 -3.62
CA LYS A 38 3.94 17.28 -2.72
C LYS A 38 4.39 17.98 -1.44
N TYR A 39 5.65 17.85 -1.07
CA TYR A 39 6.30 18.44 0.09
C TYR A 39 7.29 19.53 -0.27
N LYS A 40 7.03 20.27 -1.37
CA LYS A 40 7.89 21.35 -1.89
C LYS A 40 8.23 22.46 -0.90
N LEU A 41 7.48 22.59 0.17
CA LEU A 41 7.78 23.51 1.28
C LEU A 41 8.84 22.95 2.24
N GLN A 42 9.09 21.65 2.20
CA GLN A 42 10.07 20.96 3.06
C GLN A 42 11.32 20.55 2.28
N TYR A 43 11.16 20.16 1.01
CA TYR A 43 12.23 19.60 0.19
C TYR A 43 12.34 20.33 -1.15
N LYS A 44 13.58 20.66 -1.52
CA LYS A 44 13.93 21.18 -2.83
C LYS A 44 14.88 20.21 -3.51
N VAL A 45 14.41 19.56 -4.58
CA VAL A 45 15.25 18.65 -5.37
C VAL A 45 16.23 19.47 -6.21
N ASN A 46 17.50 19.40 -5.87
CA ASN A 46 18.55 20.12 -6.58
C ASN A 46 19.31 19.21 -7.56
N LYS A 47 19.37 17.92 -7.28
CA LYS A 47 20.12 16.95 -8.08
C LYS A 47 19.37 15.62 -8.18
N VAL A 48 19.56 14.97 -9.33
CA VAL A 48 19.18 13.58 -9.57
C VAL A 48 20.42 12.83 -10.03
N ALA A 49 20.63 11.62 -9.53
CA ALA A 49 21.77 10.79 -9.89
C ALA A 49 21.38 9.32 -10.03
N ASP A 50 22.05 8.62 -10.93
CA ASP A 50 22.03 7.17 -10.96
C ASP A 50 22.88 6.61 -9.81
N TYR A 51 22.45 5.51 -9.19
CA TYR A 51 23.20 4.90 -8.08
C TYR A 51 24.58 4.37 -8.48
N ARG A 52 24.85 4.22 -9.80
CA ARG A 52 26.12 3.78 -10.38
C ARG A 52 27.05 4.94 -10.75
N ASP A 53 26.62 6.19 -10.55
CA ASP A 53 27.42 7.38 -10.89
C ASP A 53 28.74 7.38 -10.10
N ALA A 54 29.84 7.57 -10.80
CA ALA A 54 31.19 7.63 -10.22
C ALA A 54 31.34 8.74 -9.17
N ASN A 55 30.63 9.86 -9.34
CA ASN A 55 30.67 11.03 -8.47
C ASN A 55 29.62 11.01 -7.35
N LEU A 56 28.88 9.90 -7.21
CA LEU A 56 27.76 9.79 -6.26
C LEU A 56 28.14 10.20 -4.83
N LYS A 57 29.33 9.78 -4.37
CA LYS A 57 29.83 10.13 -3.03
C LYS A 57 29.98 11.64 -2.83
N GLN A 58 30.46 12.35 -3.84
CA GLN A 58 30.57 13.80 -3.78
C GLN A 58 29.18 14.44 -3.70
N TYR A 59 28.24 14.00 -4.54
CA TYR A 59 26.87 14.53 -4.53
C TYR A 59 26.18 14.32 -3.18
N ILE A 60 26.40 13.17 -2.53
CA ILE A 60 25.87 12.90 -1.17
C ILE A 60 26.43 13.92 -0.16
N LEU A 61 27.71 14.28 -0.25
CA LEU A 61 28.31 15.23 0.68
C LEU A 61 27.75 16.65 0.52
N GLU A 62 27.38 17.04 -0.70
CA GLU A 62 26.86 18.36 -1.04
C GLU A 62 25.42 18.60 -0.58
N HIS A 63 24.66 17.54 -0.22
CA HIS A 63 23.26 17.62 0.15
C HIS A 63 23.03 17.09 1.57
N ASP A 64 22.05 17.65 2.29
CA ASP A 64 21.72 17.22 3.65
C ASP A 64 20.72 16.07 3.68
N THR A 65 19.83 16.03 2.69
CA THR A 65 18.77 15.02 2.59
C THR A 65 18.89 14.23 1.28
N ILE A 66 18.90 12.92 1.41
CA ILE A 66 19.08 11.95 0.32
C ILE A 66 17.83 11.08 0.19
N PHE A 67 17.22 11.05 -0.99
CA PHE A 67 16.15 10.12 -1.35
C PHE A 67 16.72 9.00 -2.21
N ILE A 68 16.59 7.75 -1.75
CA ILE A 68 17.03 6.56 -2.49
C ILE A 68 15.77 5.79 -2.89
N TYR A 69 15.57 5.59 -4.18
CA TYR A 69 14.37 4.93 -4.67
C TYR A 69 14.70 3.91 -5.76
N ASP A 70 14.18 2.68 -5.58
CA ASP A 70 14.34 1.57 -6.52
C ASP A 70 15.81 1.23 -6.84
N VAL A 71 16.66 1.27 -5.83
CA VAL A 71 18.07 0.88 -5.90
C VAL A 71 18.23 -0.54 -5.36
N PRO A 72 19.01 -1.42 -6.02
CA PRO A 72 19.27 -2.78 -5.54
C PRO A 72 19.77 -2.79 -4.08
N VAL A 73 19.27 -3.73 -3.28
CA VAL A 73 19.51 -3.79 -1.83
C VAL A 73 21.00 -3.70 -1.47
N GLN A 74 21.86 -4.40 -2.20
CA GLN A 74 23.31 -4.43 -1.95
C GLN A 74 23.96 -3.05 -2.11
N ASP A 75 23.57 -2.31 -3.15
CA ASP A 75 24.12 -0.98 -3.42
C ASP A 75 23.47 0.06 -2.52
N ARG A 76 22.17 -0.07 -2.26
CA ARG A 76 21.45 0.75 -1.27
C ARG A 76 22.11 0.66 0.12
N THR A 77 22.52 -0.53 0.57
CA THR A 77 23.19 -0.70 1.86
C THR A 77 24.50 0.09 1.91
N LYS A 78 25.33 0.02 0.86
CA LYS A 78 26.59 0.80 0.78
C LYS A 78 26.34 2.31 0.82
N ILE A 79 25.30 2.77 0.12
CA ILE A 79 24.91 4.18 0.12
C ILE A 79 24.42 4.61 1.51
N LEU A 80 23.58 3.78 2.15
CA LEU A 80 23.08 4.04 3.51
C LEU A 80 24.24 4.13 4.54
N GLU A 81 25.19 3.21 4.49
CA GLU A 81 26.37 3.23 5.35
C GLU A 81 27.18 4.53 5.16
N TYR A 82 27.40 4.93 3.90
CA TYR A 82 28.11 6.16 3.58
C TYR A 82 27.37 7.40 4.06
N CYS A 83 26.05 7.45 3.89
CA CYS A 83 25.21 8.51 4.41
C CYS A 83 25.23 8.58 5.94
N TYR A 84 25.17 7.43 6.63
CA TYR A 84 25.23 7.35 8.08
C TYR A 84 26.57 7.87 8.62
N GLN A 85 27.69 7.47 8.01
CA GLN A 85 29.03 7.96 8.36
C GLN A 85 29.16 9.48 8.24
N ASN A 86 28.44 10.09 7.28
CA ASN A 86 28.47 11.52 7.03
C ASN A 86 27.26 12.28 7.61
N MET A 87 26.51 11.65 8.55
CA MET A 87 25.37 12.26 9.26
C MET A 87 24.29 12.85 8.35
N LYS A 88 24.03 12.22 7.20
CA LYS A 88 23.02 12.65 6.24
C LYS A 88 21.64 12.07 6.58
N ASN A 89 20.57 12.85 6.32
CA ASN A 89 19.20 12.37 6.40
C ASN A 89 18.89 11.50 5.19
N VAL A 90 18.37 10.28 5.38
CA VAL A 90 18.09 9.37 4.29
C VAL A 90 16.66 8.89 4.32
N TYR A 91 16.01 9.00 3.16
CA TYR A 91 14.69 8.40 2.88
C TYR A 91 14.85 7.35 1.80
N PHE A 92 14.37 6.15 2.04
CA PHE A 92 14.43 5.08 1.04
C PHE A 92 13.14 4.27 1.02
N ASN A 93 12.79 3.71 -0.15
CA ASN A 93 11.68 2.78 -0.25
C ASN A 93 12.08 1.45 0.39
N PRO A 94 11.27 0.94 1.33
CA PRO A 94 11.57 -0.34 1.98
C PRO A 94 11.42 -1.49 0.99
N ASP A 95 12.24 -2.52 1.17
CA ASP A 95 12.01 -3.84 0.60
C ASP A 95 11.40 -4.76 1.66
N MET A 96 11.00 -5.96 1.27
CA MET A 96 10.41 -6.94 2.18
C MET A 96 11.33 -7.29 3.35
N HIS A 97 12.63 -7.40 3.12
CA HIS A 97 13.62 -7.65 4.18
C HIS A 97 13.63 -6.54 5.24
N ASP A 98 13.55 -5.28 4.82
CA ASP A 98 13.53 -4.14 5.75
C ASP A 98 12.31 -4.19 6.68
N VAL A 99 11.14 -4.62 6.16
CA VAL A 99 9.92 -4.75 6.97
C VAL A 99 10.08 -5.87 8.00
N ILE A 100 10.67 -7.01 7.59
CA ILE A 100 10.89 -8.17 8.46
C ILE A 100 11.92 -7.82 9.54
N GLU A 101 13.03 -7.19 9.17
CA GLU A 101 14.08 -6.78 10.12
C GLU A 101 13.58 -5.74 11.12
N LYS A 102 12.80 -4.78 10.67
CA LYS A 102 12.23 -3.73 11.54
C LYS A 102 11.32 -4.30 12.63
N SER A 103 10.64 -5.41 12.38
CA SER A 103 9.77 -6.08 13.35
C SER A 103 10.53 -6.97 14.33
N ALA A 104 11.80 -7.26 14.07
CA ALA A 104 12.62 -8.13 14.90
C ALA A 104 12.90 -7.50 16.26
N LYS A 105 12.84 -8.32 17.31
CA LYS A 105 13.18 -7.92 18.66
C LYS A 105 14.65 -8.20 18.94
N HIS A 106 15.32 -7.21 19.52
CA HIS A 106 16.70 -7.34 19.94
C HIS A 106 16.79 -8.13 21.26
N PHE A 107 17.68 -9.11 21.32
CA PHE A 107 18.00 -9.89 22.51
C PHE A 107 19.51 -9.98 22.67
N ILE A 108 19.94 -10.17 23.92
CA ILE A 108 21.32 -10.50 24.26
C ILE A 108 21.30 -11.94 24.76
N LEU A 109 22.01 -12.81 24.06
CA LEU A 109 22.24 -14.19 24.47
C LEU A 109 23.65 -14.28 25.00
N ASP A 110 23.76 -14.29 26.34
CA ASP A 110 25.03 -14.16 27.07
C ASP A 110 25.73 -12.82 26.73
N ASP A 111 26.71 -12.81 25.86
CA ASP A 111 27.41 -11.62 25.36
C ASP A 111 27.17 -11.34 23.86
N VAL A 112 26.35 -12.17 23.21
CA VAL A 112 26.05 -12.05 21.78
C VAL A 112 24.75 -11.31 21.53
N SER A 113 24.82 -10.23 20.76
CA SER A 113 23.66 -9.48 20.28
C SER A 113 22.98 -10.21 19.14
N VAL A 114 21.69 -10.54 19.28
CA VAL A 114 20.90 -11.23 18.24
C VAL A 114 19.55 -10.54 18.03
N TYR A 115 19.05 -10.61 16.80
CA TYR A 115 17.69 -10.22 16.46
C TYR A 115 16.84 -11.47 16.28
N CYS A 116 15.64 -11.47 16.88
CA CYS A 116 14.67 -12.55 16.72
C CYS A 116 13.38 -12.03 16.09
N ASN A 117 12.98 -12.64 14.99
CA ASN A 117 11.68 -12.38 14.36
C ASN A 117 10.73 -13.54 14.68
N TYR A 118 9.57 -13.21 15.23
CA TYR A 118 8.51 -14.18 15.54
C TYR A 118 7.48 -14.20 14.41
N SER A 119 7.73 -14.94 13.36
CA SER A 119 6.91 -15.03 12.14
C SER A 119 5.53 -15.69 12.30
N LYS A 120 4.91 -15.62 13.48
CA LYS A 120 3.67 -16.37 13.79
C LYS A 120 2.37 -15.63 13.47
N GLY A 121 2.43 -14.46 12.84
CA GLY A 121 1.25 -13.60 12.68
C GLY A 121 0.70 -13.16 14.06
N LEU A 122 -0.59 -12.89 14.15
CA LEU A 122 -1.21 -12.42 15.39
C LEU A 122 -1.20 -13.49 16.49
N THR A 123 -0.88 -13.09 17.73
CA THR A 123 -1.01 -13.97 18.92
C THR A 123 -2.47 -14.33 19.19
N LEU A 124 -2.71 -15.35 20.03
CA LEU A 124 -4.07 -15.74 20.39
C LEU A 124 -4.84 -14.59 21.05
N GLU A 125 -4.19 -13.83 21.95
CA GLU A 125 -4.78 -12.67 22.62
C GLU A 125 -5.14 -11.58 21.60
N GLN A 126 -4.22 -11.26 20.68
CA GLN A 126 -4.47 -10.30 19.62
C GLN A 126 -5.64 -10.73 18.72
N ARG A 127 -5.72 -12.02 18.38
CA ARG A 127 -6.84 -12.58 17.59
C ARG A 127 -8.17 -12.44 18.32
N PHE A 128 -8.19 -12.69 19.63
CA PHE A 128 -9.40 -12.57 20.45
C PHE A 128 -9.87 -11.11 20.52
N ILE A 129 -8.99 -10.18 20.89
CA ILE A 129 -9.30 -8.74 20.97
C ILE A 129 -9.78 -8.22 19.61
N LYS A 130 -9.04 -8.57 18.54
CA LYS A 130 -9.41 -8.20 17.18
C LYS A 130 -10.79 -8.73 16.79
N ARG A 131 -11.09 -9.99 17.12
CA ARG A 131 -12.40 -10.60 16.82
C ARG A 131 -13.53 -9.92 17.56
N ALA A 132 -13.35 -9.59 18.83
CA ALA A 132 -14.34 -8.85 19.62
C ALA A 132 -14.60 -7.46 19.00
N MET A 133 -13.56 -6.73 18.64
CA MET A 133 -13.66 -5.44 17.95
C MET A 133 -14.38 -5.58 16.59
N ASP A 134 -14.01 -6.56 15.78
CA ASP A 134 -14.64 -6.85 14.48
C ASP A 134 -16.17 -7.05 14.61
N ILE A 135 -16.59 -7.83 15.60
CA ILE A 135 -18.02 -8.10 15.85
C ILE A 135 -18.73 -6.80 16.26
N VAL A 136 -18.19 -6.08 17.25
CA VAL A 136 -18.81 -4.84 17.75
C VAL A 136 -18.98 -3.83 16.64
N ILE A 137 -17.90 -3.55 15.89
CA ILE A 137 -17.92 -2.56 14.79
C ILE A 137 -18.91 -3.01 13.70
N SER A 138 -18.91 -4.31 13.33
CA SER A 138 -19.77 -4.79 12.26
C SER A 138 -21.26 -4.74 12.64
N VAL A 139 -21.61 -5.03 13.89
CA VAL A 139 -22.98 -4.93 14.39
C VAL A 139 -23.45 -3.48 14.36
N ILE A 140 -22.63 -2.56 14.89
CA ILE A 140 -22.94 -1.12 14.88
C ILE A 140 -23.08 -0.61 13.44
N ALA A 141 -22.12 -0.96 12.56
CA ALA A 141 -22.15 -0.54 11.16
C ALA A 141 -23.42 -1.04 10.45
N LEU A 142 -23.80 -2.31 10.61
CA LEU A 142 -24.99 -2.87 9.99
C LEU A 142 -26.29 -2.22 10.52
N ILE A 143 -26.38 -1.94 11.82
CA ILE A 143 -27.54 -1.23 12.40
C ILE A 143 -27.64 0.17 11.79
N LEU A 144 -26.56 0.94 11.81
CA LEU A 144 -26.55 2.32 11.30
C LEU A 144 -26.77 2.40 9.80
N THR A 145 -26.28 1.41 9.03
CA THR A 145 -26.41 1.41 7.56
C THR A 145 -27.64 0.66 7.06
N SER A 146 -28.43 -0.01 7.94
CA SER A 146 -29.62 -0.77 7.54
C SER A 146 -30.65 0.06 6.74
N PRO A 147 -30.97 1.34 7.06
CA PRO A 147 -31.88 2.14 6.24
C PRO A 147 -31.27 2.40 4.84
N ILE A 148 -29.97 2.67 4.78
CA ILE A 148 -29.26 2.89 3.51
C ILE A 148 -29.29 1.61 2.67
N MET A 149 -29.04 0.47 3.29
CA MET A 149 -29.09 -0.84 2.61
C MET A 149 -30.48 -1.13 2.02
N LEU A 150 -31.54 -0.76 2.71
CA LEU A 150 -32.91 -0.90 2.21
C LEU A 150 -33.12 -0.03 0.96
N VAL A 151 -32.77 1.24 1.03
CA VAL A 151 -32.90 2.17 -0.12
C VAL A 151 -32.06 1.70 -1.30
N VAL A 152 -30.78 1.31 -1.09
CA VAL A 152 -29.90 0.77 -2.12
C VAL A 152 -30.52 -0.50 -2.77
N SER A 153 -31.08 -1.38 -1.97
CA SER A 153 -31.75 -2.59 -2.46
C SER A 153 -32.92 -2.28 -3.40
N ILE A 154 -33.75 -1.28 -3.03
CA ILE A 154 -34.84 -0.82 -3.87
C ILE A 154 -34.30 -0.19 -5.18
N MET A 155 -33.27 0.66 -5.09
CA MET A 155 -32.66 1.28 -6.28
C MET A 155 -32.12 0.24 -7.26
N ILE A 156 -31.41 -0.79 -6.78
CA ILE A 156 -30.89 -1.86 -7.64
C ILE A 156 -32.03 -2.63 -8.32
N LYS A 157 -33.12 -2.92 -7.57
CA LYS A 157 -34.28 -3.63 -8.11
C LYS A 157 -35.04 -2.83 -9.16
N LEU A 158 -35.06 -1.50 -9.04
CA LEU A 158 -35.70 -0.64 -10.03
C LEU A 158 -34.83 -0.39 -11.26
N ASP A 159 -33.49 -0.51 -11.16
CA ASP A 159 -32.55 -0.25 -12.27
C ASP A 159 -32.52 -1.39 -13.29
N ASP A 160 -32.38 -2.65 -12.85
CA ASP A 160 -32.28 -3.79 -13.79
C ASP A 160 -32.93 -5.10 -13.33
N HIS A 161 -33.75 -5.08 -12.27
CA HIS A 161 -34.55 -6.20 -11.75
C HIS A 161 -33.79 -7.46 -11.31
N GLY A 162 -32.47 -7.52 -11.42
CA GLY A 162 -31.66 -8.69 -11.13
C GLY A 162 -31.37 -8.93 -9.64
N SER A 163 -30.31 -9.69 -9.32
CA SER A 163 -29.90 -10.02 -7.94
C SER A 163 -29.40 -8.78 -7.19
N LEU A 164 -29.69 -8.68 -5.89
CA LEU A 164 -29.23 -7.55 -5.06
C LEU A 164 -27.75 -7.67 -4.70
N ILE A 165 -27.31 -8.90 -4.41
CA ILE A 165 -25.98 -9.20 -3.89
C ILE A 165 -25.17 -9.90 -4.96
N PHE A 166 -24.01 -9.34 -5.23
CA PHE A 166 -22.95 -9.95 -6.01
C PHE A 166 -22.03 -10.73 -5.06
N LYS A 167 -21.65 -11.95 -5.47
CA LYS A 167 -20.73 -12.81 -4.72
C LYS A 167 -19.52 -13.13 -5.57
N GLN A 168 -18.33 -13.03 -5.00
CA GLN A 168 -17.09 -13.34 -5.69
C GLN A 168 -16.11 -14.06 -4.76
N ASN A 169 -15.52 -15.14 -5.25
CA ASN A 169 -14.54 -15.90 -4.47
C ASN A 169 -13.23 -15.13 -4.33
N ARG A 170 -12.74 -15.08 -3.11
CA ARG A 170 -11.51 -14.40 -2.69
C ARG A 170 -10.73 -15.26 -1.71
N ALA A 171 -9.43 -14.99 -1.55
CA ALA A 171 -8.61 -15.63 -0.52
C ALA A 171 -8.60 -14.80 0.77
N THR A 172 -8.58 -15.49 1.90
CA THR A 172 -8.39 -14.93 3.24
C THR A 172 -7.26 -15.68 3.97
N ARG A 173 -7.16 -15.55 5.29
CA ARG A 173 -6.10 -16.17 6.07
C ARG A 173 -5.93 -17.66 5.76
N ASP A 174 -4.66 -18.08 5.73
CA ASP A 174 -4.21 -19.45 5.43
C ASP A 174 -4.66 -19.95 4.04
N GLY A 175 -4.87 -19.02 3.09
CA GLY A 175 -5.31 -19.34 1.72
C GLY A 175 -6.76 -19.82 1.60
N LYS A 176 -7.55 -19.75 2.67
CA LYS A 176 -8.96 -20.18 2.66
C LYS A 176 -9.77 -19.32 1.69
N ILE A 177 -10.55 -19.99 0.83
CA ILE A 177 -11.43 -19.32 -0.12
C ILE A 177 -12.79 -19.04 0.54
N PHE A 178 -13.29 -17.83 0.35
CA PHE A 178 -14.62 -17.39 0.78
C PHE A 178 -15.30 -16.54 -0.28
N SER A 179 -16.61 -16.37 -0.20
CA SER A 179 -17.37 -15.49 -1.09
C SER A 179 -17.54 -14.11 -0.44
N VAL A 180 -16.92 -13.07 -1.00
CA VAL A 180 -17.16 -11.69 -0.58
C VAL A 180 -18.55 -11.23 -1.03
N TYR A 181 -19.28 -10.53 -0.17
CA TYR A 181 -20.60 -9.98 -0.46
C TYR A 181 -20.50 -8.50 -0.79
N LYS A 182 -21.09 -8.10 -1.93
CA LYS A 182 -21.22 -6.70 -2.33
C LYS A 182 -22.61 -6.45 -2.88
N PHE A 183 -23.08 -5.21 -2.85
CA PHE A 183 -24.21 -4.85 -3.68
C PHE A 183 -23.80 -4.94 -5.15
N ARG A 184 -24.71 -5.42 -5.98
CA ARG A 184 -24.49 -5.49 -7.41
C ARG A 184 -24.42 -4.09 -8.01
N THR A 185 -23.37 -3.84 -8.76
CA THR A 185 -23.09 -2.57 -9.45
C THR A 185 -22.92 -2.73 -10.95
N MET A 186 -22.97 -3.97 -11.44
CA MET A 186 -22.84 -4.32 -12.86
C MET A 186 -24.06 -5.07 -13.34
N ARG A 187 -24.31 -5.04 -14.64
CA ARG A 187 -25.37 -5.85 -15.28
C ARG A 187 -25.14 -7.34 -15.05
N GLU A 188 -26.21 -8.14 -15.11
CA GLU A 188 -26.08 -9.61 -15.03
C GLU A 188 -25.40 -10.18 -16.27
N ASN A 189 -24.78 -11.36 -16.09
CA ASN A 189 -24.16 -12.15 -17.17
C ASN A 189 -23.00 -11.45 -17.91
N VAL A 190 -22.31 -10.52 -17.28
CA VAL A 190 -21.08 -9.92 -17.83
C VAL A 190 -19.84 -10.63 -17.29
N GLU A 191 -18.79 -10.64 -18.12
CA GLU A 191 -17.50 -11.22 -17.72
C GLU A 191 -16.91 -10.55 -16.46
N ASN A 192 -16.27 -11.37 -15.62
CA ASN A 192 -15.79 -10.96 -14.30
C ASN A 192 -14.29 -10.70 -14.32
N TYR A 193 -13.88 -9.57 -14.90
CA TYR A 193 -12.51 -9.08 -14.87
C TYR A 193 -12.43 -7.69 -14.20
N SER A 194 -11.22 -7.22 -13.95
CA SER A 194 -10.99 -5.91 -13.31
C SER A 194 -11.66 -4.78 -14.08
N VAL A 195 -12.29 -3.86 -13.35
CA VAL A 195 -13.01 -2.72 -13.93
C VAL A 195 -12.02 -1.74 -14.55
N VAL A 196 -12.36 -1.25 -15.73
CA VAL A 196 -11.64 -0.18 -16.44
C VAL A 196 -12.40 1.14 -16.34
N GLU A 197 -11.76 2.24 -16.77
CA GLU A 197 -12.41 3.54 -16.86
C GLU A 197 -13.58 3.49 -17.85
N ASP A 198 -14.71 4.12 -17.49
CA ASP A 198 -15.96 4.11 -18.29
C ASP A 198 -16.50 2.73 -18.69
N ASP A 199 -16.36 1.77 -17.80
CA ASP A 199 -16.83 0.40 -18.02
C ASP A 199 -18.35 0.36 -18.21
N GLU A 200 -18.80 0.03 -19.43
CA GLU A 200 -20.23 -0.04 -19.83
C GLU A 200 -21.04 -1.10 -19.08
N ARG A 201 -20.35 -2.06 -18.42
CA ARG A 201 -21.00 -3.08 -17.59
C ARG A 201 -21.58 -2.49 -16.32
N VAL A 202 -21.09 -1.31 -15.88
CA VAL A 202 -21.50 -0.65 -14.64
C VAL A 202 -22.85 0.06 -14.86
N THR A 203 -23.86 -0.27 -14.04
CA THR A 203 -25.18 0.37 -14.10
C THR A 203 -25.12 1.83 -13.60
N ARG A 204 -26.17 2.62 -13.86
CA ARG A 204 -26.24 4.01 -13.36
C ARG A 204 -26.22 4.06 -11.84
N VAL A 205 -27.00 3.21 -11.20
CA VAL A 205 -26.99 3.05 -9.73
C VAL A 205 -25.63 2.54 -9.28
N GLY A 206 -25.02 1.60 -10.01
CA GLY A 206 -23.70 1.07 -9.74
C GLY A 206 -22.59 2.13 -9.72
N LYS A 207 -22.60 3.09 -10.65
CA LYS A 207 -21.66 4.23 -10.66
C LYS A 207 -21.75 5.04 -9.36
N PHE A 208 -22.98 5.33 -8.91
CA PHE A 208 -23.22 6.02 -7.66
C PHE A 208 -22.73 5.22 -6.44
N LEU A 209 -23.08 3.94 -6.36
CA LEU A 209 -22.69 3.08 -5.23
C LEU A 209 -21.16 2.97 -5.10
N ARG A 210 -20.45 2.79 -6.20
CA ARG A 210 -18.98 2.71 -6.23
C ARG A 210 -18.31 4.01 -5.82
N LYS A 211 -18.85 5.15 -6.29
CA LYS A 211 -18.32 6.47 -5.93
C LYS A 211 -18.29 6.70 -4.42
N TYR A 212 -19.31 6.21 -3.71
CA TYR A 212 -19.43 6.36 -2.24
C TYR A 212 -19.07 5.08 -1.49
N ARG A 213 -18.57 4.04 -2.18
CA ARG A 213 -18.23 2.72 -1.62
C ARG A 213 -19.38 2.05 -0.86
N LEU A 214 -20.62 2.42 -1.16
CA LEU A 214 -21.82 1.83 -0.56
C LEU A 214 -22.01 0.36 -0.99
N ASP A 215 -21.46 -0.01 -2.13
CA ASP A 215 -21.45 -1.39 -2.63
C ASP A 215 -20.71 -2.36 -1.70
N GLU A 216 -19.82 -1.89 -0.86
CA GLU A 216 -19.01 -2.72 0.04
C GLU A 216 -19.65 -2.95 1.43
N ILE A 217 -20.78 -2.27 1.76
CA ILE A 217 -21.48 -2.43 3.06
C ILE A 217 -21.84 -3.89 3.38
N PRO A 218 -22.30 -4.74 2.44
CA PRO A 218 -22.61 -6.14 2.75
C PRO A 218 -21.41 -6.96 3.23
N GLN A 219 -20.17 -6.50 3.06
CA GLN A 219 -18.99 -7.20 3.58
C GLN A 219 -18.97 -7.29 5.11
N PHE A 220 -19.69 -6.43 5.84
CA PHE A 220 -19.84 -6.57 7.28
C PHE A 220 -20.50 -7.90 7.69
N PHE A 221 -21.33 -8.50 6.83
CA PHE A 221 -21.82 -9.87 7.06
C PHE A 221 -20.70 -10.91 6.94
N ASN A 222 -19.72 -10.73 6.03
CA ASN A 222 -18.54 -11.59 5.97
C ASN A 222 -17.69 -11.47 7.24
N VAL A 223 -17.59 -10.25 7.79
CA VAL A 223 -16.88 -10.04 9.06
C VAL A 223 -17.61 -10.76 10.21
N LEU A 224 -18.93 -10.61 10.35
CA LEU A 224 -19.71 -11.31 11.38
C LEU A 224 -19.62 -12.83 11.25
N LYS A 225 -19.64 -13.34 10.02
CA LYS A 225 -19.46 -14.77 9.74
C LYS A 225 -18.04 -15.26 10.12
N GLY A 226 -17.06 -14.37 10.13
CA GLY A 226 -15.68 -14.67 10.49
C GLY A 226 -14.76 -14.96 9.31
N ASP A 227 -15.23 -14.79 8.07
CA ASP A 227 -14.43 -14.92 6.86
C ASP A 227 -13.46 -13.75 6.70
N MET A 228 -13.85 -12.54 7.15
CA MET A 228 -13.08 -11.29 7.06
C MET A 228 -12.89 -10.65 8.44
N SER A 229 -12.09 -9.62 8.46
CA SER A 229 -11.93 -8.63 9.53
C SER A 229 -12.34 -7.25 9.03
N VAL A 230 -12.58 -6.29 9.90
CA VAL A 230 -12.81 -4.90 9.49
C VAL A 230 -11.53 -4.30 8.94
N VAL A 231 -10.39 -4.51 9.63
CA VAL A 231 -9.07 -4.02 9.19
C VAL A 231 -8.18 -5.21 8.81
N GLY A 232 -7.55 -5.15 7.65
CA GLY A 232 -6.64 -6.19 7.16
C GLY A 232 -6.28 -5.99 5.68
N PRO A 233 -5.44 -6.83 5.10
CA PRO A 233 -5.14 -6.82 3.67
C PRO A 233 -6.39 -6.95 2.82
N ARG A 234 -6.50 -6.16 1.74
CA ARG A 234 -7.65 -6.24 0.83
C ARG A 234 -7.72 -7.62 0.16
N PRO A 235 -8.88 -8.31 0.17
CA PRO A 235 -9.00 -9.59 -0.53
C PRO A 235 -8.93 -9.40 -2.04
N GLU A 236 -7.88 -9.91 -2.67
CA GLU A 236 -7.68 -9.84 -4.13
C GLU A 236 -8.49 -10.93 -4.87
N MET A 237 -8.75 -10.73 -6.16
CA MET A 237 -9.33 -11.75 -7.04
C MET A 237 -8.40 -12.96 -7.13
N LEU A 238 -8.92 -14.18 -7.15
CA LEU A 238 -8.09 -15.39 -7.22
C LEU A 238 -7.17 -15.39 -8.45
N ALA A 239 -7.67 -14.91 -9.59
CA ALA A 239 -6.85 -14.75 -10.79
C ALA A 239 -5.68 -13.77 -10.57
N ASN A 240 -5.92 -12.64 -9.87
CA ASN A 240 -4.86 -11.69 -9.56
C ASN A 240 -3.86 -12.27 -8.56
N VAL A 241 -4.33 -13.00 -7.55
CA VAL A 241 -3.44 -13.70 -6.59
C VAL A 241 -2.53 -14.65 -7.35
N PHE A 242 -3.09 -15.48 -8.23
CA PHE A 242 -2.29 -16.39 -9.06
C PHE A 242 -1.25 -15.66 -9.91
N ASN A 243 -1.65 -14.60 -10.62
CA ASN A 243 -0.75 -13.82 -11.46
C ASN A 243 0.33 -13.11 -10.64
N TYR A 244 -0.01 -12.57 -9.46
CA TYR A 244 0.96 -11.90 -8.61
C TYR A 244 1.93 -12.89 -7.97
N THR A 245 1.46 -14.03 -7.51
CA THR A 245 2.29 -15.08 -6.88
C THR A 245 3.24 -15.74 -7.89
N SER A 246 2.87 -15.82 -9.18
CA SER A 246 3.76 -16.36 -10.21
C SER A 246 5.01 -15.48 -10.45
N VAL A 247 4.91 -14.17 -10.23
CA VAL A 247 6.01 -13.20 -10.38
C VAL A 247 6.65 -12.87 -9.04
N LEU A 248 5.88 -12.85 -7.96
CA LEU A 248 6.28 -12.50 -6.60
C LEU A 248 5.70 -13.54 -5.64
N PRO A 249 6.37 -14.69 -5.42
CA PRO A 249 5.87 -15.78 -4.56
C PRO A 249 5.52 -15.33 -3.14
N GLU A 250 6.24 -14.35 -2.63
CA GLU A 250 6.05 -13.76 -1.31
C GLU A 250 4.71 -13.03 -1.15
N PHE A 251 3.99 -12.79 -2.25
CA PHE A 251 2.67 -12.16 -2.20
C PHE A 251 1.67 -12.95 -1.34
N GLU A 252 1.91 -14.24 -1.11
CA GLU A 252 1.14 -15.09 -0.20
C GLU A 252 1.31 -14.71 1.28
N TYR A 253 2.41 -14.04 1.67
CA TYR A 253 2.65 -13.69 3.08
C TYR A 253 1.57 -12.78 3.66
N ARG A 254 0.87 -12.03 2.83
CA ARG A 254 -0.30 -11.24 3.23
C ARG A 254 -1.47 -12.07 3.77
N LEU A 255 -1.50 -13.37 3.47
CA LEU A 255 -2.53 -14.32 3.94
C LEU A 255 -2.26 -14.85 5.37
N ARG A 256 -1.28 -14.33 6.09
CA ARG A 256 -1.04 -14.65 7.50
C ARG A 256 -2.15 -14.14 8.43
N VAL A 257 -2.93 -13.17 7.98
CA VAL A 257 -4.07 -12.58 8.69
C VAL A 257 -5.33 -12.63 7.84
N LYS A 258 -6.50 -12.38 8.46
CA LYS A 258 -7.75 -12.30 7.70
C LYS A 258 -7.77 -11.09 6.77
N ALA A 259 -8.39 -11.25 5.61
CA ALA A 259 -8.68 -10.16 4.70
C ALA A 259 -9.57 -9.11 5.37
N GLY A 260 -9.31 -7.81 5.08
CA GLY A 260 -10.02 -6.68 5.65
C GLY A 260 -10.95 -5.96 4.67
N ILE A 261 -11.97 -5.28 5.21
CA ILE A 261 -12.78 -4.30 4.46
C ILE A 261 -11.90 -3.08 4.14
N THR A 262 -11.13 -2.62 5.12
CA THR A 262 -10.10 -1.59 4.97
C THR A 262 -8.75 -2.11 5.44
N GLY A 263 -7.67 -1.40 5.11
CA GLY A 263 -6.31 -1.78 5.50
C GLY A 263 -5.27 -0.76 5.11
N HIS A 264 -4.05 -0.99 5.53
CA HIS A 264 -2.95 -0.05 5.33
C HIS A 264 -2.72 0.26 3.84
N ALA A 265 -2.67 -0.78 2.99
CA ALA A 265 -2.51 -0.61 1.55
C ALA A 265 -3.67 0.14 0.88
N GLN A 266 -4.90 0.04 1.41
CA GLN A 266 -6.06 0.74 0.87
C GLN A 266 -6.10 2.22 1.24
N ILE A 267 -5.47 2.61 2.36
CA ILE A 267 -5.42 3.98 2.87
C ILE A 267 -4.20 4.74 2.33
N ALA A 268 -3.03 4.09 2.33
CA ALA A 268 -1.76 4.69 1.92
C ALA A 268 -1.48 4.50 0.43
N GLY A 269 -1.94 3.39 -0.17
CA GLY A 269 -1.77 3.08 -1.59
C GLY A 269 -2.77 3.84 -2.47
N LYS A 270 -2.43 3.90 -3.76
CA LYS A 270 -3.34 4.36 -4.83
C LYS A 270 -3.88 3.17 -5.61
N TYR A 271 -4.80 3.42 -6.54
CA TYR A 271 -5.38 2.38 -7.38
C TYR A 271 -4.31 1.61 -8.19
N ASN A 272 -3.31 2.30 -8.70
CA ASN A 272 -2.20 1.76 -9.51
C ASN A 272 -0.95 1.36 -8.68
N THR A 273 -1.09 1.18 -7.36
CA THR A 273 0.00 0.68 -6.50
C THR A 273 0.45 -0.71 -6.96
N SER A 274 1.76 -0.89 -7.14
CA SER A 274 2.33 -2.16 -7.60
C SER A 274 2.02 -3.33 -6.64
N PRO A 275 2.02 -4.59 -7.10
CA PRO A 275 1.87 -5.75 -6.23
C PRO A 275 2.92 -5.80 -5.12
N LYS A 276 4.16 -5.39 -5.40
CA LYS A 276 5.26 -5.30 -4.43
C LYS A 276 4.95 -4.28 -3.34
N ASP A 277 4.54 -3.07 -3.70
CA ASP A 277 4.22 -2.02 -2.72
C ASP A 277 2.98 -2.37 -1.89
N LYS A 278 1.96 -2.99 -2.51
CA LYS A 278 0.82 -3.53 -1.77
C LYS A 278 1.26 -4.54 -0.72
N LEU A 279 2.15 -5.47 -1.11
CA LEU A 279 2.69 -6.47 -0.20
C LEU A 279 3.45 -5.82 0.96
N ILE A 280 4.33 -4.85 0.68
CA ILE A 280 5.10 -4.12 1.70
C ILE A 280 4.16 -3.43 2.70
N LEU A 281 3.12 -2.74 2.22
CA LEU A 281 2.14 -2.08 3.08
C LEU A 281 1.32 -3.08 3.91
N ASP A 282 0.94 -4.21 3.32
CA ASP A 282 0.23 -5.28 4.03
C ASP A 282 1.12 -5.96 5.07
N LEU A 283 2.39 -6.24 4.75
CA LEU A 283 3.35 -6.81 5.70
C LEU A 283 3.67 -5.84 6.84
N THR A 284 3.84 -4.55 6.54
CA THR A 284 4.02 -3.52 7.59
C THR A 284 2.85 -3.54 8.57
N TYR A 285 1.62 -3.67 8.09
CA TYR A 285 0.45 -3.81 8.95
C TYR A 285 0.50 -5.09 9.78
N ILE A 286 0.87 -6.24 9.18
CA ILE A 286 0.90 -7.54 9.85
C ILE A 286 1.95 -7.57 10.96
N GLU A 287 3.14 -7.06 10.66
CA GLU A 287 4.29 -7.08 11.57
C GLU A 287 4.17 -6.04 12.70
N GLU A 288 3.64 -4.84 12.40
CA GLU A 288 3.43 -3.78 13.39
C GLU A 288 2.03 -3.84 14.04
N TYR A 289 1.30 -4.94 13.88
CA TYR A 289 -0.06 -5.04 14.38
C TYR A 289 -0.19 -4.65 15.85
N SER A 290 -1.12 -3.75 16.11
CA SER A 290 -1.62 -3.42 17.44
C SER A 290 -3.08 -3.02 17.38
N PHE A 291 -3.79 -3.15 18.50
CA PHE A 291 -5.17 -2.65 18.61
C PHE A 291 -5.27 -1.15 18.23
N TRP A 292 -4.31 -0.35 18.66
CA TRP A 292 -4.28 1.08 18.34
C TRP A 292 -4.02 1.37 16.86
N LEU A 293 -3.28 0.50 16.18
CA LEU A 293 -3.09 0.61 14.73
C LEU A 293 -4.41 0.39 13.99
N ASP A 294 -5.20 -0.60 14.38
CA ASP A 294 -6.54 -0.82 13.82
C ASP A 294 -7.44 0.40 14.01
N ILE A 295 -7.50 0.96 15.22
CA ILE A 295 -8.28 2.17 15.52
C ILE A 295 -7.80 3.35 14.65
N LYS A 296 -6.49 3.55 14.53
CA LYS A 296 -5.92 4.59 13.65
C LYS A 296 -6.35 4.41 12.19
N LEU A 297 -6.25 3.19 11.66
CA LEU A 297 -6.62 2.89 10.28
C LEU A 297 -8.14 3.07 10.04
N LEU A 298 -8.99 2.75 11.01
CA LEU A 298 -10.42 3.02 10.95
C LEU A 298 -10.72 4.52 10.83
N PHE A 299 -10.09 5.35 11.68
CA PHE A 299 -10.26 6.81 11.58
C PHE A 299 -9.71 7.35 10.24
N GLN A 300 -8.58 6.86 9.77
CA GLN A 300 -8.02 7.25 8.48
C GLN A 300 -8.94 6.84 7.32
N THR A 301 -9.59 5.68 7.40
CA THR A 301 -10.58 5.23 6.41
C THR A 301 -11.73 6.22 6.30
N LEU A 302 -12.29 6.68 7.44
CA LEU A 302 -13.35 7.68 7.42
C LEU A 302 -12.89 8.96 6.73
N ILE A 303 -11.68 9.45 7.02
CA ILE A 303 -11.12 10.64 6.37
C ILE A 303 -10.99 10.44 4.86
N VAL A 304 -10.49 9.28 4.43
CA VAL A 304 -10.29 8.96 2.99
C VAL A 304 -11.63 8.87 2.25
N LEU A 305 -12.69 8.34 2.88
CA LEU A 305 -14.02 8.26 2.27
C LEU A 305 -14.59 9.66 1.93
N PHE A 306 -14.20 10.69 2.66
CA PHE A 306 -14.63 12.07 2.41
C PHE A 306 -13.69 12.88 1.51
N LYS A 307 -12.51 12.32 1.13
CA LYS A 307 -11.59 12.97 0.19
C LYS A 307 -12.00 12.68 -1.26
N LYS A 308 -12.10 13.74 -2.08
CA LYS A 308 -12.44 13.63 -3.51
C LYS A 308 -11.46 12.78 -4.32
N ASP A 309 -10.18 12.77 -3.96
CA ASP A 309 -9.08 12.11 -4.70
C ASP A 309 -9.07 10.57 -4.59
N SER A 310 -9.89 9.98 -3.72
CA SER A 310 -9.86 8.52 -3.50
C SER A 310 -10.53 7.72 -4.64
N THR A 311 -11.23 8.39 -5.55
CA THR A 311 -11.98 7.78 -6.67
C THR A 311 -11.39 8.08 -8.04
N GLU A 312 -10.41 8.97 -8.16
CA GLU A 312 -9.76 9.27 -9.42
C GLU A 312 -8.72 8.19 -9.76
N ALA A 313 -9.20 7.17 -10.47
CA ALA A 313 -8.39 6.02 -10.86
C ALA A 313 -7.43 6.32 -12.03
N PHE A 314 -7.68 7.40 -12.81
CA PHE A 314 -7.06 7.61 -14.11
C PHE A 314 -6.84 9.10 -14.39
N HIS A 315 -5.85 9.72 -13.75
CA HIS A 315 -5.28 10.94 -14.32
C HIS A 315 -4.14 10.56 -15.26
N ARG A 316 -4.17 11.09 -16.48
CA ARG A 316 -3.06 11.05 -17.45
C ARG A 316 -1.80 11.58 -16.73
N GLU A 317 -0.78 10.75 -16.76
CA GLU A 317 0.52 11.08 -16.20
C GLU A 317 1.17 12.14 -17.07
N GLU A 318 1.30 13.38 -16.58
CA GLU A 318 2.24 14.35 -17.18
C GLU A 318 3.66 13.82 -16.89
N GLU A 319 4.41 13.53 -17.93
CA GLU A 319 5.83 13.18 -17.84
C GLU A 319 6.59 14.42 -17.33
N LEU A 320 7.07 14.33 -16.09
CA LEU A 320 8.02 15.30 -15.56
C LEU A 320 9.41 14.94 -16.11
N VAL A 321 9.84 15.65 -17.12
CA VAL A 321 11.18 15.51 -17.68
C VAL A 321 12.13 16.39 -16.85
N PHE A 322 13.07 15.76 -16.13
CA PHE A 322 14.21 16.44 -15.58
C PHE A 322 15.33 16.41 -16.63
N GLU A 323 15.78 17.57 -17.09
CA GLU A 323 16.77 17.70 -18.17
C GLU A 323 18.15 17.11 -17.86
N GLU A 324 18.43 16.77 -16.60
CA GLU A 324 19.77 16.30 -16.16
C GLU A 324 19.89 14.78 -15.90
N TYR A 325 18.81 13.99 -15.98
CA TYR A 325 18.95 12.55 -15.79
C TYR A 325 19.36 11.87 -17.10
N GLN A 326 20.65 11.59 -17.25
CA GLN A 326 21.15 10.68 -18.29
C GLN A 326 21.46 9.33 -17.65
N PRO A 327 20.67 8.25 -17.94
CA PRO A 327 21.07 6.93 -17.53
C PRO A 327 22.40 6.58 -18.21
N PRO A 328 23.34 5.91 -17.50
CA PRO A 328 24.55 5.44 -18.14
C PRO A 328 24.15 4.52 -19.30
N GLU A 329 24.86 4.67 -20.44
CA GLU A 329 24.67 3.79 -21.60
C GLU A 329 24.72 2.34 -21.13
N SER A 330 23.72 1.53 -21.51
CA SER A 330 23.65 0.12 -21.18
C SER A 330 24.94 -0.54 -21.72
N VAL A 331 25.83 -0.93 -20.81
CA VAL A 331 26.93 -1.81 -21.14
C VAL A 331 26.26 -3.14 -21.50
N ASN A 332 26.07 -3.39 -22.78
CA ASN A 332 25.70 -4.71 -23.28
C ASN A 332 26.74 -5.70 -22.74
N PRO A 333 26.32 -6.79 -22.08
CA PRO A 333 27.28 -7.83 -21.74
C PRO A 333 27.98 -8.29 -23.02
N PRO A 334 29.30 -8.58 -22.98
CA PRO A 334 29.99 -9.07 -24.15
C PRO A 334 29.30 -10.32 -24.68
N VAL A 335 28.96 -10.31 -25.95
CA VAL A 335 28.44 -11.47 -26.66
C VAL A 335 29.58 -12.49 -26.60
N GLU A 336 29.41 -13.58 -25.83
CA GLU A 336 30.28 -14.76 -25.93
C GLU A 336 30.12 -15.32 -27.34
N GLU A 337 31.12 -15.07 -28.19
CA GLU A 337 31.27 -15.79 -29.43
C GLU A 337 31.61 -17.24 -29.06
N THR A 338 30.65 -18.12 -29.20
CA THR A 338 30.89 -19.57 -29.18
C THR A 338 31.52 -19.95 -30.51
N GLU A 339 32.81 -20.31 -30.47
CA GLU A 339 33.44 -21.16 -31.47
C GLU A 339 33.00 -22.65 -31.37
#